data_886405d5959ea31b6d62e6628bf4085f
#
_entry.id   886405d5959ea31b6d62e6628bf4085f
#
_cell.length_a   1.000
_cell.length_b   1.000
_cell.length_c   1.000
_cell.angle_alpha   90.00
_cell.angle_beta   90.00
_cell.angle_gamma   90.00
#
_symmetry.space_group_name_H-M   'P 1'
#
loop_
_entity.id
_entity.type
_entity.pdbx_description
1 polymer ?
#
loop_
_entity_poly.entity_id
_entity_poly.type
_entity_poly.pdbx_seq_one_letter_code
_entity_poly.pdbx_strand_id
1 'polypeptide(L)'
;GFYFGFPMGFVLVGVLEFVPEWWVLPVGGVIIGYVVNYLGMRMIFEPAEPSRLVPWRQALFLKRRGEIADGYSKTMAEHVITLENIGTELLEGPRSDRTRRMLDEVLGGSVNEAAGWARSVVRMTVGTESYERIPALAAAEVIEFSPKVYADEDFSARQAEKIRVFVAERMSTLDNKEFGELLRAAVKQDEWLLFVHGAVLGSVAGFIHLAIFGV
;
A
#
# COMPACT_ATOMS: atom_id res chain seq x y z
N GLY A 1 13.44 11.21 -17.45
CA GLY A 1 14.41 12.34 -17.59
C GLY A 1 14.74 12.65 -19.04
N PHE A 2 15.23 11.67 -19.81
CA PHE A 2 15.72 11.91 -21.17
C PHE A 2 14.66 12.52 -22.11
N TYR A 3 13.45 11.96 -22.17
CA TYR A 3 12.40 12.44 -23.10
C TYR A 3 11.98 13.90 -22.90
N PHE A 4 12.07 14.42 -21.69
CA PHE A 4 11.71 15.80 -21.38
C PHE A 4 12.94 16.68 -21.19
N GLY A 5 13.98 16.17 -20.55
CA GLY A 5 15.20 16.92 -20.28
C GLY A 5 15.97 17.28 -21.53
N PHE A 6 16.07 16.36 -22.49
CA PHE A 6 16.82 16.60 -23.73
C PHE A 6 16.24 17.75 -24.59
N PRO A 7 14.94 17.78 -24.92
CA PRO A 7 14.36 18.93 -25.61
C PRO A 7 14.49 20.25 -24.85
N MET A 8 14.33 20.22 -23.52
CA MET A 8 14.46 21.42 -22.70
C MET A 8 15.90 21.92 -22.62
N GLY A 9 16.88 21.01 -22.71
CA GLY A 9 18.29 21.38 -22.84
C GLY A 9 18.56 22.21 -24.12
N PHE A 10 17.99 21.85 -25.26
CA PHE A 10 18.08 22.65 -26.46
C PHE A 10 17.46 24.04 -26.32
N VAL A 11 16.32 24.14 -25.62
CA VAL A 11 15.71 25.44 -25.32
C VAL A 11 16.67 26.27 -24.45
N LEU A 12 17.34 25.69 -23.48
CA LEU A 12 18.31 26.38 -22.64
C LEU A 12 19.52 26.88 -23.45
N VAL A 13 20.04 26.06 -24.37
CA VAL A 13 21.11 26.48 -25.29
C VAL A 13 20.65 27.67 -26.12
N GLY A 14 19.41 27.62 -26.65
CA GLY A 14 18.83 28.75 -27.38
C GLY A 14 18.72 30.03 -26.53
N VAL A 15 18.38 29.91 -25.25
CA VAL A 15 18.34 31.04 -24.32
C VAL A 15 19.74 31.64 -24.10
N LEU A 16 20.77 30.80 -24.00
CA LEU A 16 22.15 31.25 -23.84
C LEU A 16 22.68 32.06 -25.03
N GLU A 17 22.23 31.78 -26.24
CA GLU A 17 22.57 32.57 -27.45
C GLU A 17 22.10 34.04 -27.33
N PHE A 18 20.98 34.29 -26.63
CA PHE A 18 20.40 35.62 -26.43
C PHE A 18 20.82 36.29 -25.11
N VAL A 19 21.09 35.47 -24.08
CA VAL A 19 21.46 35.93 -22.75
C VAL A 19 22.65 35.13 -22.24
N PRO A 20 23.88 35.49 -22.67
CA PRO A 20 25.11 34.77 -22.31
C PRO A 20 25.58 35.15 -20.89
N GLU A 21 24.77 34.89 -19.88
CA GLU A 21 25.04 35.25 -18.50
C GLU A 21 25.25 33.97 -17.65
N TRP A 22 26.23 34.01 -16.76
CA TRP A 22 26.63 32.85 -15.96
C TRP A 22 25.48 32.20 -15.14
N TRP A 23 24.51 32.99 -14.70
CA TRP A 23 23.38 32.52 -13.91
C TRP A 23 22.32 31.76 -14.73
N VAL A 24 22.32 31.90 -16.07
CA VAL A 24 21.31 31.26 -16.94
C VAL A 24 21.37 29.72 -16.85
N LEU A 25 22.57 29.15 -16.79
CA LEU A 25 22.77 27.72 -16.67
C LEU A 25 22.26 27.15 -15.33
N PRO A 26 22.64 27.66 -14.17
CA PRO A 26 22.10 27.18 -12.88
C PRO A 26 20.58 27.39 -12.74
N VAL A 27 20.07 28.57 -13.13
CA VAL A 27 18.62 28.86 -13.04
C VAL A 27 17.82 28.03 -14.03
N GLY A 28 18.30 27.92 -15.26
CA GLY A 28 17.71 27.04 -16.28
C GLY A 28 17.70 25.58 -15.82
N GLY A 29 18.79 25.13 -15.19
CA GLY A 29 18.88 23.80 -14.57
C GLY A 29 17.83 23.58 -13.48
N VAL A 30 17.60 24.55 -12.60
CA VAL A 30 16.51 24.50 -11.58
C VAL A 30 15.16 24.30 -12.24
N ILE A 31 14.84 25.14 -13.24
CA ILE A 31 13.55 25.11 -13.93
C ILE A 31 13.37 23.77 -14.65
N ILE A 32 14.36 23.36 -15.42
CA ILE A 32 14.31 22.09 -16.17
C ILE A 32 14.17 20.90 -15.22
N GLY A 33 14.98 20.84 -14.17
CA GLY A 33 14.94 19.75 -13.19
C GLY A 33 13.58 19.64 -12.50
N TYR A 34 13.00 20.78 -12.09
CA TYR A 34 11.66 20.82 -11.51
C TYR A 34 10.59 20.34 -12.49
N VAL A 35 10.58 20.90 -13.71
CA VAL A 35 9.56 20.61 -14.73
C VAL A 35 9.66 19.15 -15.21
N VAL A 36 10.87 18.62 -15.40
CA VAL A 36 11.08 17.22 -15.82
C VAL A 36 10.52 16.25 -14.78
N ASN A 37 10.77 16.49 -13.48
CA ASN A 37 10.25 15.64 -12.42
C ASN A 37 8.73 15.80 -12.27
N TYR A 38 8.19 17.00 -12.38
CA TYR A 38 6.76 17.26 -12.39
C TYR A 38 6.04 16.53 -13.55
N LEU A 39 6.55 16.65 -14.76
CA LEU A 39 6.01 15.95 -15.93
C LEU A 39 6.17 14.44 -15.81
N GLY A 40 7.28 13.97 -15.24
CA GLY A 40 7.50 12.55 -14.97
C GLY A 40 6.43 11.99 -14.02
N MET A 41 6.13 12.70 -12.94
CA MET A 41 5.09 12.30 -11.99
C MET A 41 3.69 12.32 -12.63
N ARG A 42 3.37 13.36 -13.40
CA ARG A 42 2.13 13.39 -14.17
C ARG A 42 2.02 12.24 -15.17
N MET A 43 3.10 11.89 -15.86
CA MET A 43 3.10 10.78 -16.81
C MET A 43 2.83 9.43 -16.13
N ILE A 44 3.27 9.26 -14.88
CA ILE A 44 3.07 8.03 -14.11
C ILE A 44 1.59 7.88 -13.72
N PHE A 45 0.93 8.94 -13.23
CA PHE A 45 -0.39 8.88 -12.61
C PHE A 45 -1.52 9.49 -13.46
N GLU A 46 -1.20 10.30 -14.46
CA GLU A 46 -2.19 11.03 -15.25
C GLU A 46 -1.93 10.90 -16.77
N PRO A 47 -2.98 10.95 -17.60
CA PRO A 47 -4.41 10.95 -17.25
C PRO A 47 -4.92 9.53 -16.94
N ALA A 48 -5.99 9.44 -16.13
CA ALA A 48 -6.64 8.16 -15.82
C ALA A 48 -7.30 7.56 -17.07
N GLU A 49 -8.00 8.39 -17.84
CA GLU A 49 -8.62 7.98 -19.10
C GLU A 49 -7.72 8.32 -20.30
N PRO A 50 -7.75 7.46 -21.37
CA PRO A 50 -6.95 7.70 -22.57
C PRO A 50 -7.23 9.07 -23.18
N SER A 51 -6.21 9.92 -23.29
CA SER A 51 -6.29 11.27 -23.84
C SER A 51 -5.35 11.44 -25.02
N ARG A 52 -5.81 12.19 -26.05
CA ARG A 52 -4.97 12.58 -27.19
C ARG A 52 -4.15 13.84 -26.93
N LEU A 53 -4.43 14.54 -25.81
CA LEU A 53 -3.77 15.81 -25.47
C LEU A 53 -2.35 15.62 -24.93
N VAL A 54 -2.00 14.40 -24.49
CA VAL A 54 -0.69 14.09 -23.95
C VAL A 54 0.01 12.98 -24.75
N PRO A 55 1.33 13.05 -24.96
CA PRO A 55 2.07 12.10 -25.79
C PRO A 55 2.00 10.66 -25.30
N TRP A 56 1.94 10.45 -23.97
CA TRP A 56 1.86 9.12 -23.37
C TRP A 56 0.44 8.55 -23.29
N ARG A 57 -0.58 9.34 -23.66
CA ARG A 57 -1.99 9.01 -23.81
C ARG A 57 -2.71 8.59 -22.54
N GLN A 58 -2.12 7.79 -21.69
CA GLN A 58 -2.68 7.29 -20.43
C GLN A 58 -1.57 7.05 -19.42
N ALA A 59 -1.87 7.19 -18.14
CA ALA A 59 -0.97 6.96 -17.01
C ALA A 59 -0.22 5.63 -17.15
N LEU A 60 1.09 5.65 -16.93
CA LEU A 60 1.93 4.45 -17.08
C LEU A 60 1.55 3.33 -16.11
N PHE A 61 1.13 3.68 -14.90
CA PHE A 61 0.66 2.69 -13.94
C PHE A 61 -0.58 1.94 -14.44
N LEU A 62 -1.49 2.64 -15.12
CA LEU A 62 -2.69 2.01 -15.66
C LEU A 62 -2.40 1.05 -16.81
N LYS A 63 -1.34 1.32 -17.59
CA LYS A 63 -0.90 0.38 -18.65
C LYS A 63 -0.34 -0.93 -18.08
N ARG A 64 0.14 -0.91 -16.83
CA ARG A 64 0.71 -2.08 -16.13
C ARG A 64 -0.17 -2.53 -14.96
N ARG A 65 -1.44 -2.16 -14.98
CA ARG A 65 -2.39 -2.38 -13.87
C ARG A 65 -2.42 -3.82 -13.39
N GLY A 66 -2.50 -4.80 -14.29
CA GLY A 66 -2.55 -6.22 -13.93
C GLY A 66 -1.29 -6.68 -13.19
N GLU A 67 -0.11 -6.30 -13.71
CA GLU A 67 1.17 -6.62 -13.10
C GLU A 67 1.33 -5.98 -11.70
N ILE A 68 0.90 -4.73 -11.57
CA ILE A 68 0.95 -4.00 -10.29
C ILE A 68 -0.03 -4.61 -9.28
N ALA A 69 -1.25 -4.93 -9.70
CA ALA A 69 -2.25 -5.54 -8.84
C ALA A 69 -1.78 -6.92 -8.33
N ASP A 70 -1.16 -7.74 -9.17
CA ASP A 70 -0.61 -9.04 -8.76
C ASP A 70 0.56 -8.87 -7.78
N GLY A 71 1.54 -8.01 -8.08
CA GLY A 71 2.66 -7.73 -7.18
C GLY A 71 2.22 -7.16 -5.84
N TYR A 72 1.28 -6.22 -5.85
CA TYR A 72 0.73 -5.62 -4.63
C TYR A 72 -0.01 -6.65 -3.79
N SER A 73 -0.89 -7.45 -4.40
CA SER A 73 -1.66 -8.47 -3.68
C SER A 73 -0.76 -9.54 -3.07
N LYS A 74 0.32 -9.92 -3.73
CA LYS A 74 1.33 -10.83 -3.20
C LYS A 74 2.03 -10.22 -1.97
N THR A 75 2.54 -9.01 -2.08
CA THR A 75 3.20 -8.31 -0.96
C THR A 75 2.25 -8.15 0.23
N MET A 76 0.99 -7.79 -0.01
CA MET A 76 -0.01 -7.66 1.04
C MET A 76 -0.26 -8.99 1.75
N ALA A 77 -0.41 -10.09 1.02
CA ALA A 77 -0.69 -11.40 1.60
C ALA A 77 0.50 -11.99 2.37
N GLU A 78 1.74 -11.74 1.90
CA GLU A 78 2.94 -12.32 2.48
C GLU A 78 3.51 -11.51 3.66
N HIS A 79 3.27 -10.18 3.71
CA HIS A 79 3.98 -9.32 4.67
C HIS A 79 3.07 -8.41 5.50
N VAL A 80 1.85 -8.12 5.04
CA VAL A 80 0.98 -7.14 5.72
C VAL A 80 -0.25 -7.81 6.32
N ILE A 81 -1.01 -8.53 5.51
CA ILE A 81 -2.26 -9.17 5.90
C ILE A 81 -1.99 -10.67 6.16
N THR A 82 -1.01 -10.96 7.01
CA THR A 82 -0.70 -12.33 7.42
C THR A 82 -1.69 -12.81 8.47
N LEU A 83 -1.85 -14.13 8.63
CA LEU A 83 -2.69 -14.69 9.70
C LEU A 83 -2.21 -14.25 11.09
N GLU A 84 -0.91 -14.18 11.28
CA GLU A 84 -0.31 -13.70 12.52
C GLU A 84 -0.70 -12.26 12.82
N ASN A 85 -0.55 -11.35 11.84
CA ASN A 85 -0.92 -9.94 12.02
C ASN A 85 -2.43 -9.78 12.24
N ILE A 86 -3.26 -10.54 11.51
CA ILE A 86 -4.71 -10.54 11.71
C ILE A 86 -5.05 -11.06 13.11
N GLY A 87 -4.43 -12.16 13.52
CA GLY A 87 -4.65 -12.74 14.85
C GLY A 87 -4.25 -11.77 15.97
N THR A 88 -3.07 -11.19 15.88
CA THR A 88 -2.59 -10.19 16.83
C THR A 88 -3.52 -8.98 16.91
N GLU A 89 -3.94 -8.42 15.78
CA GLU A 89 -4.88 -7.28 15.77
C GLU A 89 -6.24 -7.64 16.37
N LEU A 90 -6.74 -8.82 16.09
CA LEU A 90 -8.03 -9.30 16.64
C LEU A 90 -7.98 -9.57 18.15
N LEU A 91 -6.85 -10.10 18.67
CA LEU A 91 -6.73 -10.55 20.04
C LEU A 91 -6.13 -9.49 20.98
N GLU A 92 -5.25 -8.63 20.45
CA GLU A 92 -4.48 -7.66 21.24
C GLU A 92 -4.73 -6.21 20.77
N GLY A 93 -5.31 -6.01 19.59
CA GLY A 93 -5.57 -4.69 19.01
C GLY A 93 -6.68 -3.91 19.75
N PRO A 94 -6.92 -2.65 19.36
CA PRO A 94 -7.86 -1.73 20.01
C PRO A 94 -9.32 -2.24 20.07
N ARG A 95 -9.65 -3.25 19.27
CA ARG A 95 -10.99 -3.88 19.19
C ARG A 95 -11.04 -5.31 19.76
N SER A 96 -10.00 -5.74 20.46
CA SER A 96 -9.90 -7.10 21.04
C SER A 96 -11.08 -7.45 21.95
N ASP A 97 -11.64 -6.49 22.70
CA ASP A 97 -12.84 -6.71 23.52
C ASP A 97 -14.06 -7.17 22.70
N ARG A 98 -14.18 -6.69 21.46
CA ARG A 98 -15.26 -7.13 20.56
C ARG A 98 -15.03 -8.57 20.11
N THR A 99 -13.81 -8.92 19.81
CA THR A 99 -13.43 -10.28 19.41
C THR A 99 -13.67 -11.25 20.56
N ARG A 100 -13.28 -10.90 21.78
CA ARG A 100 -13.51 -11.72 22.98
C ARG A 100 -14.99 -11.95 23.21
N ARG A 101 -15.82 -10.92 23.17
CA ARG A 101 -17.28 -11.05 23.30
C ARG A 101 -17.89 -11.97 22.25
N MET A 102 -17.44 -11.84 21.00
CA MET A 102 -17.91 -12.70 19.91
C MET A 102 -17.47 -14.16 20.10
N LEU A 103 -16.26 -14.41 20.60
CA LEU A 103 -15.79 -15.75 20.96
C LEU A 103 -16.62 -16.34 22.10
N ASP A 104 -16.89 -15.59 23.18
CA ASP A 104 -17.71 -16.00 24.29
C ASP A 104 -19.14 -16.38 23.86
N GLU A 105 -19.74 -15.59 22.97
CA GLU A 105 -21.07 -15.82 22.42
C GLU A 105 -21.12 -17.10 21.56
N VAL A 106 -20.18 -17.25 20.63
CA VAL A 106 -20.09 -18.42 19.74
C VAL A 106 -19.80 -19.68 20.52
N LEU A 107 -18.82 -19.63 21.43
CA LEU A 107 -18.46 -20.79 22.25
C LEU A 107 -19.57 -21.14 23.25
N GLY A 108 -20.23 -20.13 23.81
CA GLY A 108 -21.42 -20.33 24.68
C GLY A 108 -22.56 -21.02 23.94
N GLY A 109 -22.81 -20.63 22.69
CA GLY A 109 -23.75 -21.31 21.79
C GLY A 109 -23.34 -22.76 21.55
N SER A 110 -22.10 -23.00 21.19
CA SER A 110 -21.56 -24.34 20.89
C SER A 110 -21.57 -25.26 22.12
N VAL A 111 -21.20 -24.74 23.29
CA VAL A 111 -21.29 -25.50 24.56
C VAL A 111 -22.74 -25.91 24.88
N ASN A 112 -23.69 -24.97 24.71
CA ASN A 112 -25.09 -25.23 24.94
C ASN A 112 -25.67 -26.24 23.94
N GLU A 113 -25.27 -26.19 22.70
CA GLU A 113 -25.67 -27.13 21.64
C GLU A 113 -25.07 -28.53 21.90
N ALA A 114 -23.79 -28.62 22.24
CA ALA A 114 -23.12 -29.87 22.57
C ALA A 114 -23.73 -30.54 23.83
N ALA A 115 -24.10 -29.76 24.84
CA ALA A 115 -24.78 -30.29 26.04
C ALA A 115 -26.19 -30.78 25.73
N GLY A 116 -26.88 -30.22 24.77
CA GLY A 116 -28.18 -30.64 24.26
C GLY A 116 -29.21 -30.86 25.40
N TRP A 117 -29.86 -32.00 25.36
CA TRP A 117 -30.84 -32.42 26.41
C TRP A 117 -30.19 -32.66 27.76
N ALA A 118 -28.90 -33.00 27.84
CA ALA A 118 -28.16 -33.26 29.07
C ALA A 118 -27.75 -31.98 29.82
N ARG A 119 -27.98 -30.76 29.26
CA ARG A 119 -27.62 -29.48 29.85
C ARG A 119 -28.00 -29.34 31.33
N SER A 120 -29.23 -29.69 31.66
CA SER A 120 -29.74 -29.59 33.04
C SER A 120 -28.99 -30.52 34.00
N VAL A 121 -28.68 -31.73 33.54
CA VAL A 121 -27.93 -32.72 34.33
C VAL A 121 -26.50 -32.26 34.52
N VAL A 122 -25.83 -31.79 33.45
CA VAL A 122 -24.45 -31.27 33.52
C VAL A 122 -24.38 -30.08 34.48
N ARG A 123 -25.31 -29.11 34.38
CA ARG A 123 -25.37 -27.96 35.31
C ARG A 123 -25.58 -28.38 36.78
N MET A 124 -26.39 -29.41 37.03
CA MET A 124 -26.57 -29.94 38.40
C MET A 124 -25.28 -30.60 38.91
N THR A 125 -24.53 -31.29 38.04
CA THR A 125 -23.36 -32.08 38.44
C THR A 125 -22.14 -31.22 38.68
N VAL A 126 -21.84 -30.25 37.76
CA VAL A 126 -20.66 -29.37 37.84
C VAL A 126 -20.95 -28.05 38.55
N GLY A 127 -22.20 -27.73 38.79
CA GLY A 127 -22.66 -26.45 39.35
C GLY A 127 -22.89 -25.40 38.25
N THR A 128 -23.90 -24.55 38.48
CA THR A 128 -24.30 -23.52 37.52
C THR A 128 -23.17 -22.54 37.21
N GLU A 129 -22.47 -22.08 38.24
CA GLU A 129 -21.35 -21.13 38.09
C GLU A 129 -20.22 -21.72 37.24
N SER A 130 -19.83 -22.98 37.52
CA SER A 130 -18.77 -23.66 36.74
C SER A 130 -19.18 -23.87 35.29
N TYR A 131 -20.45 -24.21 35.03
CA TYR A 131 -20.97 -24.36 33.67
C TYR A 131 -20.94 -23.05 32.88
N GLU A 132 -21.33 -21.94 33.51
CA GLU A 132 -21.33 -20.61 32.88
C GLU A 132 -19.94 -20.05 32.61
N ARG A 133 -18.91 -20.59 33.26
CA ARG A 133 -17.50 -20.23 33.01
C ARG A 133 -16.84 -21.01 31.87
N ILE A 134 -17.45 -22.13 31.40
CA ILE A 134 -16.87 -22.97 30.33
C ILE A 134 -16.60 -22.17 29.05
N PRO A 135 -17.50 -21.31 28.53
CA PRO A 135 -17.22 -20.52 27.33
C PRO A 135 -16.00 -19.61 27.46
N ALA A 136 -15.87 -18.92 28.60
CA ALA A 136 -14.74 -18.03 28.87
C ALA A 136 -13.41 -18.80 28.98
N LEU A 137 -13.42 -19.99 29.60
CA LEU A 137 -12.23 -20.86 29.64
C LEU A 137 -11.85 -21.38 28.24
N ALA A 138 -12.86 -21.80 27.48
CA ALA A 138 -12.65 -22.23 26.09
C ALA A 138 -12.13 -21.07 25.22
N ALA A 139 -12.61 -19.86 25.40
CA ALA A 139 -12.11 -18.67 24.70
C ALA A 139 -10.64 -18.37 25.03
N ALA A 140 -10.27 -18.47 26.31
CA ALA A 140 -8.89 -18.31 26.76
C ALA A 140 -7.96 -19.35 26.12
N GLU A 141 -8.39 -20.61 26.08
CA GLU A 141 -7.63 -21.71 25.45
C GLU A 141 -7.46 -21.50 23.93
N VAL A 142 -8.53 -21.06 23.23
CA VAL A 142 -8.45 -20.73 21.80
C VAL A 142 -7.46 -19.60 21.55
N ILE A 143 -7.42 -18.59 22.41
CA ILE A 143 -6.48 -17.47 22.30
C ILE A 143 -5.05 -17.95 22.51
N GLU A 144 -4.80 -18.78 23.54
CA GLU A 144 -3.48 -19.32 23.85
C GLU A 144 -2.97 -20.27 22.75
N PHE A 145 -3.88 -21.02 22.13
CA PHE A 145 -3.53 -21.96 21.06
C PHE A 145 -3.30 -21.30 19.69
N SER A 146 -3.83 -20.11 19.47
CA SER A 146 -3.80 -19.43 18.17
C SER A 146 -2.40 -19.26 17.55
N PRO A 147 -1.31 -18.97 18.31
CA PRO A 147 0.03 -18.89 17.74
C PRO A 147 0.50 -20.19 17.09
N LYS A 148 0.08 -21.35 17.61
CA LYS A 148 0.43 -22.66 17.04
C LYS A 148 -0.23 -22.89 15.69
N VAL A 149 -1.45 -22.36 15.51
CA VAL A 149 -2.15 -22.40 14.20
C VAL A 149 -1.45 -21.56 13.17
N TYR A 150 -0.93 -20.38 13.56
CA TYR A 150 -0.19 -19.50 12.63
C TYR A 150 1.18 -20.04 12.28
N ALA A 151 1.79 -20.85 13.13
CA ALA A 151 3.06 -21.52 12.91
C ALA A 151 2.97 -22.71 11.93
N ASP A 152 1.75 -23.17 11.59
CA ASP A 152 1.55 -24.18 10.54
C ASP A 152 1.76 -23.52 9.17
N GLU A 153 2.90 -23.83 8.52
CA GLU A 153 3.32 -23.26 7.26
C GLU A 153 2.31 -23.55 6.13
N ASP A 154 1.79 -24.80 6.06
CA ASP A 154 0.84 -25.21 5.04
C ASP A 154 -0.50 -24.49 5.19
N PHE A 155 -0.98 -24.35 6.42
CA PHE A 155 -2.20 -23.61 6.70
C PHE A 155 -2.03 -22.13 6.35
N SER A 156 -0.95 -21.50 6.81
CA SER A 156 -0.63 -20.10 6.56
C SER A 156 -0.46 -19.80 5.08
N ALA A 157 0.22 -20.66 4.33
CA ALA A 157 0.37 -20.52 2.89
C ALA A 157 -0.98 -20.59 2.14
N ARG A 158 -1.86 -21.53 2.53
CA ARG A 158 -3.21 -21.61 1.94
C ARG A 158 -4.06 -20.36 2.22
N GLN A 159 -3.93 -19.80 3.42
CA GLN A 159 -4.66 -18.56 3.74
C GLN A 159 -4.05 -17.35 3.04
N ALA A 160 -2.71 -17.25 2.96
CA ALA A 160 -2.04 -16.20 2.20
C ALA A 160 -2.49 -16.19 0.73
N GLU A 161 -2.62 -17.36 0.10
CA GLU A 161 -3.13 -17.44 -1.29
C GLU A 161 -4.57 -16.94 -1.41
N LYS A 162 -5.45 -17.27 -0.45
CA LYS A 162 -6.82 -16.72 -0.45
C LYS A 162 -6.83 -15.20 -0.30
N ILE A 163 -5.98 -14.67 0.57
CA ILE A 163 -5.84 -13.23 0.78
C ILE A 163 -5.32 -12.57 -0.50
N ARG A 164 -4.30 -13.15 -1.14
CA ARG A 164 -3.74 -12.68 -2.40
C ARG A 164 -4.83 -12.57 -3.47
N VAL A 165 -5.58 -13.66 -3.67
CA VAL A 165 -6.68 -13.69 -4.66
C VAL A 165 -7.73 -12.63 -4.34
N PHE A 166 -8.16 -12.52 -3.09
CA PHE A 166 -9.14 -11.53 -2.64
C PHE A 166 -8.66 -10.09 -2.90
N VAL A 167 -7.41 -9.77 -2.55
CA VAL A 167 -6.85 -8.43 -2.78
C VAL A 167 -6.72 -8.13 -4.26
N ALA A 168 -6.23 -9.09 -5.07
CA ALA A 168 -6.12 -8.93 -6.52
C ALA A 168 -7.50 -8.69 -7.17
N GLU A 169 -8.52 -9.44 -6.76
CA GLU A 169 -9.88 -9.26 -7.23
C GLU A 169 -10.43 -7.87 -6.87
N ARG A 170 -10.24 -7.43 -5.62
CA ARG A 170 -10.64 -6.08 -5.20
C ARG A 170 -9.94 -4.98 -5.97
N MET A 171 -8.64 -5.11 -6.22
CA MET A 171 -7.91 -4.16 -7.06
C MET A 171 -8.40 -4.16 -8.51
N SER A 172 -8.85 -5.28 -9.03
CA SER A 172 -9.39 -5.37 -10.38
C SER A 172 -10.75 -4.67 -10.54
N THR A 173 -11.53 -4.56 -9.47
CA THR A 173 -12.84 -3.89 -9.47
C THR A 173 -12.77 -2.37 -9.35
N LEU A 174 -11.64 -1.80 -8.92
CA LEU A 174 -11.44 -0.35 -8.86
C LEU A 174 -11.58 0.26 -10.27
N ASP A 175 -12.07 1.47 -10.41
CA ASP A 175 -11.96 2.19 -11.66
C ASP A 175 -10.52 2.72 -11.87
N ASN A 176 -10.21 3.29 -13.04
CA ASN A 176 -8.87 3.78 -13.35
C ASN A 176 -8.43 4.92 -12.44
N LYS A 177 -9.35 5.77 -12.03
CA LYS A 177 -9.07 6.89 -11.14
C LYS A 177 -8.81 6.42 -9.73
N GLU A 178 -9.67 5.56 -9.19
CA GLU A 178 -9.52 4.95 -7.86
C GLU A 178 -8.22 4.17 -7.75
N PHE A 179 -7.88 3.37 -8.77
CA PHE A 179 -6.63 2.62 -8.82
C PHE A 179 -5.41 3.56 -8.81
N GLY A 180 -5.44 4.62 -9.61
CA GLY A 180 -4.38 5.64 -9.64
C GLY A 180 -4.24 6.39 -8.32
N GLU A 181 -5.36 6.77 -7.69
CA GLU A 181 -5.38 7.46 -6.40
C GLU A 181 -4.87 6.58 -5.26
N LEU A 182 -5.22 5.28 -5.25
CA LEU A 182 -4.70 4.32 -4.28
C LEU A 182 -3.17 4.27 -4.29
N LEU A 183 -2.57 4.16 -5.47
CA LEU A 183 -1.12 4.07 -5.60
C LEU A 183 -0.44 5.44 -5.34
N ARG A 184 -1.05 6.52 -5.80
CA ARG A 184 -0.54 7.88 -5.57
C ARG A 184 -0.58 8.27 -4.10
N ALA A 185 -1.55 7.77 -3.33
CA ALA A 185 -1.67 8.06 -1.90
C ALA A 185 -0.38 7.73 -1.13
N ALA A 186 0.33 6.67 -1.52
CA ALA A 186 1.58 6.26 -0.89
C ALA A 186 2.73 7.28 -1.07
N VAL A 187 2.72 8.06 -2.16
CA VAL A 187 3.81 9.01 -2.50
C VAL A 187 3.38 10.47 -2.45
N LYS A 188 2.07 10.73 -2.34
CA LYS A 188 1.49 12.08 -2.44
C LYS A 188 2.05 13.06 -1.41
N GLN A 189 2.33 12.59 -0.22
CA GLN A 189 2.83 13.43 0.86
C GLN A 189 4.25 13.95 0.55
N ASP A 190 5.07 13.15 -0.12
CA ASP A 190 6.47 13.44 -0.41
C ASP A 190 6.72 13.83 -1.88
N GLU A 191 5.66 13.92 -2.69
CA GLU A 191 5.73 14.22 -4.13
C GLU A 191 6.49 15.52 -4.42
N TRP A 192 6.32 16.54 -3.58
CA TRP A 192 7.00 17.83 -3.72
C TRP A 192 8.52 17.73 -3.53
N LEU A 193 9.00 16.78 -2.69
CA LEU A 193 10.43 16.55 -2.48
C LEU A 193 11.11 16.10 -3.78
N LEU A 194 10.43 15.30 -4.60
CA LEU A 194 10.93 14.89 -5.91
C LEU A 194 11.15 16.09 -6.84
N PHE A 195 10.24 17.07 -6.79
CA PHE A 195 10.35 18.28 -7.61
C PHE A 195 11.51 19.15 -7.16
N VAL A 196 11.64 19.36 -5.85
CA VAL A 196 12.77 20.10 -5.25
C VAL A 196 14.09 19.38 -5.53
N HIS A 197 14.14 18.07 -5.38
CA HIS A 197 15.32 17.26 -5.68
C HIS A 197 15.76 17.42 -7.16
N GLY A 198 14.80 17.38 -8.08
CA GLY A 198 15.07 17.65 -9.50
C GLY A 198 15.64 19.04 -9.75
N ALA A 199 15.07 20.06 -9.10
CA ALA A 199 15.55 21.44 -9.19
C ALA A 199 16.99 21.60 -8.67
N VAL A 200 17.31 20.99 -7.52
CA VAL A 200 18.66 21.00 -6.94
C VAL A 200 19.65 20.31 -7.86
N LEU A 201 19.34 19.11 -8.34
CA LEU A 201 20.23 18.37 -9.28
C LEU A 201 20.44 19.14 -10.57
N GLY A 202 19.38 19.76 -11.10
CA GLY A 202 19.48 20.60 -12.29
C GLY A 202 20.38 21.81 -12.08
N SER A 203 20.27 22.47 -10.91
CA SER A 203 21.15 23.58 -10.55
C SER A 203 22.62 23.15 -10.47
N VAL A 204 22.89 22.04 -9.78
CA VAL A 204 24.24 21.48 -9.66
C VAL A 204 24.81 21.14 -11.04
N ALA A 205 24.03 20.53 -11.92
CA ALA A 205 24.44 20.24 -13.28
C ALA A 205 24.76 21.53 -14.08
N GLY A 206 23.96 22.60 -13.89
CA GLY A 206 24.20 23.91 -14.48
C GLY A 206 25.51 24.54 -14.01
N PHE A 207 25.82 24.47 -12.72
CA PHE A 207 27.11 24.95 -12.17
C PHE A 207 28.30 24.12 -12.66
N ILE A 208 28.16 22.80 -12.75
CA ILE A 208 29.21 21.92 -13.29
C ILE A 208 29.48 22.27 -14.76
N HIS A 209 28.42 22.45 -15.55
CA HIS A 209 28.56 22.84 -16.94
C HIS A 209 29.31 24.17 -17.07
N LEU A 210 28.92 25.18 -16.28
CA LEU A 210 29.56 26.47 -16.24
C LEU A 210 31.07 26.37 -15.89
N ALA A 211 31.41 25.52 -14.91
CA ALA A 211 32.80 25.35 -14.49
C ALA A 211 33.70 24.67 -15.54
N ILE A 212 33.12 23.80 -16.38
CA ILE A 212 33.88 23.02 -17.38
C ILE A 212 33.95 23.77 -18.70
N PHE A 213 32.86 24.35 -19.16
CA PHE A 213 32.74 24.89 -20.54
C PHE A 213 32.61 26.42 -20.56
N GLY A 214 32.37 27.04 -19.41
CA GLY A 214 32.05 28.47 -19.35
C GLY A 214 30.62 28.77 -19.83
N VAL A 215 30.37 30.03 -20.18
CA VAL A 215 29.08 30.48 -20.72
C VAL A 215 29.15 30.45 -22.23
#